data_aed35fe02fd22cf1619c638d8e07f3c5
#
_entry.id   aed35fe02fd22cf1619c638d8e07f3c5
#
_cell.length_a   1.000
_cell.length_b   1.000
_cell.length_c   1.000
_cell.angle_alpha   90.00
_cell.angle_beta   90.00
_cell.angle_gamma   90.00
#
_symmetry.space_group_name_H-M   'P 1'
#
loop_
_entity.id
_entity.type
_entity.pdbx_description
1 polymer ?
#
loop_
_entity_poly.entity_id
_entity_poly.type
_entity_poly.pdbx_seq_one_letter_code
_entity_poly.pdbx_strand_id
1 'polypeptide(L)'
;MQESYGTSPSGNLKEAVRGISNPAFLILMSNAEQFETHVAELEELYPGVPSIGCIGMSYQTSVTEKGVSVTAFEGVEAVTDVLEQASIMPVKYISRVEKALQKINASSENTVCIDFCTGNDAAVLTTMYSILEKKKISLTGGTGDGGKVSVNGTVYTDADAFAFVKNTGGKVKVYKENIY
;
A
#
# COMPACT_ATOMS: atom_id res chain seq x y z
N MET A 1 13.61 8.74 7.28
CA MET A 1 12.26 8.10 7.29
C MET A 1 11.80 8.00 8.72
N GLN A 2 10.59 8.46 8.98
CA GLN A 2 9.87 8.29 10.24
C GLN A 2 8.55 7.62 9.94
N GLU A 3 8.13 6.70 10.78
CA GLU A 3 6.83 6.01 10.70
C GLU A 3 5.93 6.47 11.84
N SER A 4 4.67 6.69 11.54
CA SER A 4 3.60 6.94 12.51
C SER A 4 2.45 5.99 12.24
N TYR A 5 1.90 5.41 13.27
CA TYR A 5 0.78 4.48 13.20
C TYR A 5 -0.37 4.97 14.06
N GLY A 6 -1.57 4.95 13.51
CA GLY A 6 -2.77 5.27 14.25
C GLY A 6 -3.90 4.29 13.95
N THR A 7 -4.77 4.07 14.93
CA THR A 7 -5.87 3.12 14.82
C THR A 7 -7.10 3.58 15.59
N SER A 8 -8.27 3.20 15.12
CA SER A 8 -9.53 3.33 15.84
C SER A 8 -10.30 2.02 15.77
N PRO A 9 -10.54 1.35 16.91
CA PRO A 9 -11.34 0.13 16.98
C PRO A 9 -12.81 0.33 16.60
N SER A 10 -13.30 1.56 16.70
CA SER A 10 -14.69 1.93 16.36
C SER A 10 -14.90 2.27 14.88
N GLY A 11 -13.83 2.30 14.08
CA GLY A 11 -13.90 2.73 12.69
C GLY A 11 -13.94 4.25 12.48
N ASN A 12 -13.47 5.04 13.44
CA ASN A 12 -13.39 6.49 13.28
C ASN A 12 -12.03 6.89 12.69
N LEU A 13 -12.00 7.19 11.39
CA LEU A 13 -10.74 7.55 10.70
C LEU A 13 -10.06 8.78 11.30
N LYS A 14 -10.81 9.82 11.67
CA LYS A 14 -10.25 11.05 12.27
C LYS A 14 -9.58 10.78 13.61
N GLU A 15 -10.05 9.79 14.35
CA GLU A 15 -9.39 9.33 15.57
C GLU A 15 -8.07 8.62 15.23
N ALA A 16 -8.09 7.72 14.26
CA ALA A 16 -6.91 6.98 13.83
C ALA A 16 -5.79 7.90 13.33
N VAL A 17 -6.12 8.98 12.64
CA VAL A 17 -5.10 9.88 12.07
C VAL A 17 -4.72 11.06 12.95
N ARG A 18 -5.26 11.18 14.16
CA ARG A 18 -5.06 12.36 15.04
C ARG A 18 -3.59 12.70 15.31
N GLY A 19 -2.70 11.72 15.32
CA GLY A 19 -1.27 11.89 15.56
C GLY A 19 -0.42 11.97 14.29
N ILE A 20 -1.03 11.92 13.11
CA ILE A 20 -0.32 11.91 11.84
C ILE A 20 -0.21 13.34 11.31
N SER A 21 1.03 13.81 11.13
CA SER A 21 1.33 15.14 10.58
C SER A 21 2.32 15.00 9.41
N ASN A 22 2.10 15.79 8.36
CA ASN A 22 2.98 15.88 7.18
C ASN A 22 3.41 14.54 6.54
N PRO A 23 2.50 13.58 6.31
CA PRO A 23 2.86 12.32 5.70
C PRO A 23 3.26 12.52 4.23
N ALA A 24 4.27 11.76 3.81
CA ALA A 24 4.69 11.67 2.41
C ALA A 24 4.14 10.43 1.71
N PHE A 25 3.63 9.46 2.48
CA PHE A 25 2.96 8.26 2.00
C PHE A 25 2.06 7.68 3.11
N LEU A 26 0.93 7.12 2.71
CA LEU A 26 -0.07 6.55 3.61
C LEU A 26 -0.46 5.13 3.20
N ILE A 27 -0.65 4.26 4.20
CA ILE A 27 -1.26 2.94 4.04
C ILE A 27 -2.53 2.90 4.89
N LEU A 28 -3.67 2.60 4.25
CA LEU A 28 -4.97 2.43 4.90
C LEU A 28 -5.32 0.95 5.01
N MET A 29 -5.67 0.49 6.21
CA MET A 29 -6.36 -0.78 6.41
C MET A 29 -7.70 -0.50 7.09
N SER A 30 -8.78 -0.96 6.48
CA SER A 30 -10.14 -0.63 6.90
C SER A 30 -11.03 -1.85 6.91
N ASN A 31 -12.06 -1.80 7.76
CA ASN A 31 -13.15 -2.77 7.71
C ASN A 31 -13.91 -2.69 6.36
N ALA A 32 -14.59 -3.78 6.00
CA ALA A 32 -15.25 -3.89 4.71
C ALA A 32 -16.46 -2.93 4.55
N GLU A 33 -17.18 -2.65 5.64
CA GLU A 33 -18.40 -1.84 5.62
C GLU A 33 -18.11 -0.36 5.29
N GLN A 34 -17.00 0.17 5.83
CA GLN A 34 -16.65 1.58 5.74
C GLN A 34 -15.49 1.87 4.78
N PHE A 35 -14.95 0.86 4.09
CA PHE A 35 -13.73 1.01 3.30
C PHE A 35 -13.80 2.17 2.29
N GLU A 36 -14.86 2.25 1.49
CA GLU A 36 -15.02 3.33 0.49
C GLU A 36 -15.12 4.71 1.15
N THR A 37 -15.82 4.79 2.29
CA THR A 37 -15.93 6.03 3.06
C THR A 37 -14.57 6.45 3.61
N HIS A 38 -13.82 5.52 4.19
CA HIS A 38 -12.50 5.82 4.74
C HIS A 38 -11.49 6.20 3.65
N VAL A 39 -11.58 5.61 2.46
CA VAL A 39 -10.74 5.98 1.31
C VAL A 39 -11.00 7.44 0.90
N ALA A 40 -12.28 7.83 0.79
CA ALA A 40 -12.64 9.20 0.45
C ALA A 40 -12.23 10.20 1.56
N GLU A 41 -12.53 9.88 2.82
CA GLU A 41 -12.13 10.74 3.96
C GLU A 41 -10.60 10.89 4.07
N LEU A 42 -9.83 9.84 3.79
CA LEU A 42 -8.37 9.92 3.83
C LEU A 42 -7.83 10.90 2.79
N GLU A 43 -8.37 10.86 1.57
CA GLU A 43 -8.00 11.81 0.50
C GLU A 43 -8.41 13.25 0.85
N GLU A 44 -9.57 13.45 1.50
CA GLU A 44 -9.99 14.77 1.97
C GLU A 44 -9.07 15.33 3.08
N LEU A 45 -8.59 14.46 3.99
CA LEU A 45 -7.72 14.85 5.10
C LEU A 45 -6.27 15.09 4.65
N TYR A 46 -5.80 14.37 3.63
CA TYR A 46 -4.43 14.43 3.12
C TYR A 46 -4.41 14.56 1.58
N PRO A 47 -4.96 15.64 1.02
CA PRO A 47 -5.14 15.76 -0.42
C PRO A 47 -3.81 15.68 -1.17
N GLY A 48 -3.77 14.78 -2.15
CA GLY A 48 -2.61 14.59 -3.01
C GLY A 48 -1.42 13.86 -2.36
N VAL A 49 -1.56 13.37 -1.14
CA VAL A 49 -0.55 12.49 -0.53
C VAL A 49 -0.71 11.08 -1.11
N PRO A 50 0.35 10.48 -1.70
CA PRO A 50 0.28 9.12 -2.21
C PRO A 50 -0.23 8.15 -1.16
N SER A 51 -1.23 7.33 -1.51
CA SER A 51 -1.80 6.34 -0.61
C SER A 51 -2.18 5.05 -1.31
N ILE A 52 -2.07 3.94 -0.60
CA ILE A 52 -2.67 2.66 -0.97
C ILE A 52 -3.49 2.12 0.21
N GLY A 53 -4.47 1.29 -0.08
CA GLY A 53 -5.27 0.70 0.99
C GLY A 53 -5.92 -0.61 0.60
N CYS A 54 -6.31 -1.38 1.61
CA CYS A 54 -7.06 -2.61 1.44
C CYS A 54 -8.07 -2.79 2.58
N ILE A 55 -9.02 -3.68 2.34
CA ILE A 55 -9.85 -4.20 3.41
C ILE A 55 -9.01 -5.18 4.23
N GLY A 56 -8.97 -4.97 5.55
CA GLY A 56 -8.22 -5.81 6.46
C GLY A 56 -8.59 -5.51 7.90
N MET A 57 -8.27 -6.43 8.80
CA MET A 57 -8.49 -6.21 10.23
C MET A 57 -7.43 -5.25 10.77
N SER A 58 -7.85 -4.32 11.61
CA SER A 58 -6.89 -3.47 12.34
C SER A 58 -6.48 -4.16 13.64
N TYR A 59 -5.19 -4.03 13.96
CA TYR A 59 -4.59 -4.60 15.16
C TYR A 59 -4.03 -3.47 16.04
N GLN A 60 -4.37 -3.51 17.31
CA GLN A 60 -3.68 -2.74 18.36
C GLN A 60 -3.42 -3.67 19.53
N THR A 61 -4.29 -3.68 20.51
CA THR A 61 -4.28 -4.63 21.64
C THR A 61 -5.21 -5.81 21.41
N SER A 62 -6.13 -5.69 20.45
CA SER A 62 -7.08 -6.70 20.04
C SER A 62 -7.42 -6.55 18.55
N VAL A 63 -7.83 -7.64 17.93
CA VAL A 63 -8.38 -7.65 16.58
C VAL A 63 -9.79 -7.08 16.61
N THR A 64 -10.13 -6.22 15.67
CA THR A 64 -11.49 -5.70 15.52
C THR A 64 -11.94 -5.70 14.06
N GLU A 65 -13.12 -6.26 13.83
CA GLU A 65 -13.75 -6.31 12.51
C GLU A 65 -14.30 -4.94 12.04
N LYS A 66 -14.48 -4.00 12.96
CA LYS A 66 -14.99 -2.64 12.67
C LYS A 66 -13.90 -1.59 12.60
N GLY A 67 -12.67 -1.96 12.87
CA GLY A 67 -11.57 -1.00 13.01
C GLY A 67 -11.08 -0.40 11.71
N VAL A 68 -10.32 0.67 11.88
CA VAL A 68 -9.52 1.30 10.83
C VAL A 68 -8.14 1.61 11.37
N SER A 69 -7.10 1.44 10.56
CA SER A 69 -5.75 1.85 10.88
C SER A 69 -5.09 2.55 9.69
N VAL A 70 -4.19 3.49 10.02
CA VAL A 70 -3.40 4.22 9.05
C VAL A 70 -1.94 4.18 9.48
N THR A 71 -1.08 3.74 8.57
CA THR A 71 0.37 3.88 8.71
C THR A 71 0.83 5.03 7.81
N ALA A 72 1.60 5.94 8.37
CA ALA A 72 2.10 7.12 7.68
C ALA A 72 3.62 7.15 7.69
N PHE A 73 4.21 7.56 6.58
CA PHE A 73 5.65 7.68 6.43
C PHE A 73 6.05 9.11 6.06
N GLU A 74 7.05 9.63 6.77
CA GLU A 74 7.71 10.89 6.49
C GLU A 74 9.16 10.66 6.00
N GLY A 75 9.71 11.59 5.20
CA GLY A 75 11.06 11.45 4.67
C GLY A 75 11.22 10.33 3.65
N VAL A 76 10.17 10.09 2.88
CA VAL A 76 10.15 9.16 1.75
C VAL A 76 9.69 9.88 0.48
N GLU A 77 10.07 9.32 -0.68
CA GLU A 77 9.39 9.55 -1.94
C GLU A 77 8.53 8.33 -2.23
N ALA A 78 7.28 8.53 -2.64
CA ALA A 78 6.40 7.43 -3.00
C ALA A 78 5.76 7.65 -4.38
N VAL A 79 5.62 6.56 -5.12
CA VAL A 79 4.84 6.50 -6.36
C VAL A 79 3.88 5.35 -6.23
N THR A 80 2.61 5.67 -6.32
CA THR A 80 1.50 4.71 -6.26
C THR A 80 0.88 4.54 -7.64
N ASP A 81 0.43 3.33 -7.96
CA ASP A 81 -0.31 3.03 -9.18
C ASP A 81 -1.13 1.75 -8.98
N VAL A 82 -1.87 1.34 -9.99
CA VAL A 82 -2.76 0.19 -9.95
C VAL A 82 -2.62 -0.68 -11.20
N LEU A 83 -2.67 -2.01 -11.01
CA LEU A 83 -2.83 -2.98 -12.08
C LEU A 83 -4.29 -3.43 -12.08
N GLU A 84 -5.07 -2.91 -13.01
CA GLU A 84 -6.49 -3.26 -13.16
C GLU A 84 -6.65 -4.56 -13.95
N GLN A 85 -7.77 -5.28 -13.75
CA GLN A 85 -8.00 -6.59 -14.36
C GLN A 85 -6.85 -7.58 -14.07
N ALA A 86 -6.35 -7.55 -12.84
CA ALA A 86 -5.22 -8.34 -12.38
C ALA A 86 -5.46 -9.85 -12.51
N SER A 87 -6.73 -10.30 -12.45
CA SER A 87 -7.12 -11.69 -12.65
C SER A 87 -6.94 -12.19 -14.09
N ILE A 88 -6.91 -11.28 -15.08
CA ILE A 88 -6.93 -11.64 -16.49
C ILE A 88 -5.61 -11.32 -17.19
N MET A 89 -5.11 -10.10 -17.05
CA MET A 89 -4.01 -9.60 -17.88
C MET A 89 -2.98 -8.72 -17.15
N PRO A 90 -2.38 -9.16 -16.03
CA PRO A 90 -1.43 -8.33 -15.30
C PRO A 90 -0.19 -7.96 -16.12
N VAL A 91 0.21 -8.82 -17.07
CA VAL A 91 1.39 -8.63 -17.92
C VAL A 91 1.33 -7.36 -18.78
N LYS A 92 0.13 -6.89 -19.15
CA LYS A 92 -0.02 -5.67 -19.94
C LYS A 92 0.50 -4.41 -19.23
N TYR A 93 0.69 -4.49 -17.91
CA TYR A 93 1.11 -3.36 -17.08
C TYR A 93 2.62 -3.30 -16.79
N ILE A 94 3.42 -4.19 -17.35
CA ILE A 94 4.89 -4.21 -17.16
C ILE A 94 5.50 -2.81 -17.37
N SER A 95 5.13 -2.15 -18.47
CA SER A 95 5.65 -0.81 -18.78
C SER A 95 5.19 0.27 -17.77
N ARG A 96 4.03 0.10 -17.12
CA ARG A 96 3.53 1.00 -16.07
C ARG A 96 4.39 0.87 -14.82
N VAL A 97 4.66 -0.37 -14.39
CA VAL A 97 5.53 -0.66 -13.24
C VAL A 97 6.95 -0.13 -13.49
N GLU A 98 7.51 -0.35 -14.68
CA GLU A 98 8.83 0.17 -15.03
C GLU A 98 8.90 1.71 -15.01
N LYS A 99 7.86 2.39 -15.51
CA LYS A 99 7.76 3.85 -15.44
C LYS A 99 7.69 4.36 -14.00
N ALA A 100 6.92 3.69 -13.14
CA ALA A 100 6.83 4.04 -11.73
C ALA A 100 8.19 3.94 -11.03
N LEU A 101 8.96 2.87 -11.29
CA LEU A 101 10.33 2.71 -10.79
C LEU A 101 11.29 3.81 -11.28
N GLN A 102 11.16 4.22 -12.54
CA GLN A 102 11.98 5.29 -13.12
C GLN A 102 11.66 6.64 -12.48
N LYS A 103 10.38 6.92 -12.19
CA LYS A 103 9.91 8.20 -11.66
C LYS A 103 10.59 8.59 -10.34
N ILE A 104 10.87 7.61 -9.47
CA ILE A 104 11.55 7.85 -8.20
C ILE A 104 13.04 7.46 -8.23
N ASN A 105 13.58 7.11 -9.38
CA ASN A 105 14.94 6.58 -9.50
C ASN A 105 15.21 5.46 -8.48
N ALA A 106 14.37 4.42 -8.54
CA ALA A 106 14.34 3.32 -7.59
C ALA A 106 15.61 2.48 -7.61
N SER A 107 16.11 2.09 -6.44
CA SER A 107 17.24 1.18 -6.29
C SER A 107 17.01 0.15 -5.18
N SER A 108 17.73 -0.97 -5.24
CA SER A 108 17.69 -2.01 -4.20
C SER A 108 18.16 -1.55 -2.82
N GLU A 109 18.90 -0.45 -2.76
CA GLU A 109 19.45 0.04 -1.49
C GLU A 109 18.46 0.86 -0.67
N ASN A 110 17.52 1.53 -1.35
CA ASN A 110 16.68 2.51 -0.69
C ASN A 110 15.18 2.41 -1.01
N THR A 111 14.77 1.46 -1.88
CA THR A 111 13.38 1.35 -2.34
C THR A 111 12.81 -0.02 -2.01
N VAL A 112 11.54 -0.05 -1.59
CA VAL A 112 10.71 -1.23 -1.42
C VAL A 112 9.44 -1.08 -2.24
N CYS A 113 8.90 -2.20 -2.73
CA CYS A 113 7.55 -2.27 -3.27
C CYS A 113 6.60 -2.78 -2.19
N ILE A 114 5.46 -2.11 -2.03
CA ILE A 114 4.37 -2.55 -1.16
C ILE A 114 3.16 -2.72 -2.07
N ASP A 115 2.45 -3.86 -1.96
CA ASP A 115 1.27 -4.12 -2.76
C ASP A 115 0.10 -4.70 -1.95
N PHE A 116 -1.11 -4.43 -2.43
CA PHE A 116 -2.34 -5.06 -1.97
C PHE A 116 -3.15 -5.50 -3.18
N CYS A 117 -3.41 -6.80 -3.28
CA CYS A 117 -4.15 -7.36 -4.40
C CYS A 117 -5.53 -7.86 -3.97
N THR A 118 -6.51 -7.83 -4.87
CA THR A 118 -7.88 -8.26 -4.59
C THR A 118 -8.08 -9.76 -4.72
N GLY A 119 -7.12 -10.48 -5.24
CA GLY A 119 -7.14 -11.93 -5.49
C GLY A 119 -6.23 -12.28 -6.67
N ASN A 120 -6.09 -13.58 -6.97
CA ASN A 120 -5.19 -14.09 -8.02
C ASN A 120 -3.74 -13.56 -7.89
N ASP A 121 -3.26 -13.52 -6.66
CA ASP A 121 -1.95 -12.99 -6.29
C ASP A 121 -0.80 -13.65 -7.08
N ALA A 122 -0.90 -14.93 -7.41
CA ALA A 122 0.14 -15.64 -8.15
C ALA A 122 0.46 -14.99 -9.52
N ALA A 123 -0.56 -14.52 -10.26
CA ALA A 123 -0.37 -13.87 -11.55
C ALA A 123 0.24 -12.47 -11.39
N VAL A 124 -0.23 -11.72 -10.40
CA VAL A 124 0.31 -10.41 -10.02
C VAL A 124 1.75 -10.53 -9.59
N LEU A 125 2.05 -11.42 -8.64
CA LEU A 125 3.41 -11.66 -8.14
C LEU A 125 4.37 -12.06 -9.25
N THR A 126 3.95 -12.94 -10.17
CA THR A 126 4.77 -13.33 -11.34
C THR A 126 5.12 -12.11 -12.19
N THR A 127 4.15 -11.22 -12.43
CA THR A 127 4.37 -10.00 -13.20
C THR A 127 5.29 -9.04 -12.47
N MET A 128 5.03 -8.77 -11.19
CA MET A 128 5.84 -7.87 -10.37
C MET A 128 7.27 -8.39 -10.22
N TYR A 129 7.47 -9.67 -9.87
CA TYR A 129 8.81 -10.25 -9.73
C TYR A 129 9.60 -10.25 -11.04
N SER A 130 8.98 -10.42 -12.21
CA SER A 130 9.68 -10.34 -13.50
C SER A 130 10.42 -9.02 -13.72
N ILE A 131 9.95 -7.96 -13.06
CA ILE A 131 10.52 -6.60 -13.13
C ILE A 131 11.43 -6.33 -11.93
N LEU A 132 10.94 -6.61 -10.73
CA LEU A 132 11.61 -6.25 -9.48
C LEU A 132 12.89 -7.04 -9.25
N GLU A 133 12.93 -8.32 -9.66
CA GLU A 133 14.13 -9.16 -9.54
C GLU A 133 15.33 -8.58 -10.27
N LYS A 134 15.13 -8.03 -11.48
CA LYS A 134 16.19 -7.40 -12.26
C LYS A 134 16.84 -6.21 -11.53
N LYS A 135 16.07 -5.54 -10.68
CA LYS A 135 16.51 -4.38 -9.88
C LYS A 135 16.82 -4.75 -8.43
N LYS A 136 16.61 -6.01 -8.04
CA LYS A 136 16.76 -6.49 -6.66
C LYS A 136 15.95 -5.67 -5.65
N ILE A 137 14.77 -5.21 -6.05
CA ILE A 137 13.84 -4.50 -5.18
C ILE A 137 12.92 -5.53 -4.51
N SER A 138 12.81 -5.46 -3.20
CA SER A 138 11.94 -6.34 -2.43
C SER A 138 10.49 -5.93 -2.57
N LEU A 139 9.61 -6.94 -2.64
CA LEU A 139 8.16 -6.81 -2.59
C LEU A 139 7.66 -7.31 -1.23
N THR A 140 6.74 -6.58 -0.64
CA THR A 140 5.99 -6.94 0.56
C THR A 140 4.54 -6.51 0.39
N GLY A 141 3.61 -7.25 0.97
CA GLY A 141 2.19 -6.95 0.86
C GLY A 141 1.36 -8.21 1.02
N GLY A 142 0.25 -8.27 0.32
CA GLY A 142 -0.62 -9.43 0.36
C GLY A 142 -2.00 -9.19 -0.24
N THR A 143 -2.85 -10.19 -0.10
CA THR A 143 -4.24 -10.12 -0.56
C THR A 143 -5.10 -9.42 0.48
N GLY A 144 -5.77 -8.35 0.08
CA GLY A 144 -6.79 -7.68 0.88
C GLY A 144 -8.09 -8.48 0.93
N ASP A 145 -8.79 -8.39 2.03
CA ASP A 145 -10.11 -8.99 2.18
C ASP A 145 -11.16 -8.27 1.31
N GLY A 146 -12.32 -8.91 1.10
CA GLY A 146 -13.49 -8.29 0.47
C GLY A 146 -13.31 -7.85 -0.99
N GLY A 147 -12.21 -8.21 -1.67
CA GLY A 147 -12.01 -7.98 -3.09
C GLY A 147 -11.91 -6.51 -3.52
N LYS A 148 -11.50 -5.62 -2.61
CA LYS A 148 -11.30 -4.19 -2.89
C LYS A 148 -9.95 -3.70 -2.38
N VAL A 149 -9.32 -2.85 -3.19
CA VAL A 149 -8.11 -2.10 -2.83
C VAL A 149 -8.29 -0.63 -3.24
N SER A 150 -7.42 0.25 -2.77
CA SER A 150 -7.48 1.67 -3.14
C SER A 150 -6.12 2.25 -3.48
N VAL A 151 -6.14 3.25 -4.35
CA VAL A 151 -4.98 4.09 -4.69
C VAL A 151 -5.46 5.54 -4.76
N ASN A 152 -4.86 6.43 -3.97
CA ASN A 152 -5.07 7.88 -4.03
C ASN A 152 -6.56 8.26 -4.08
N GLY A 153 -7.33 7.85 -3.10
CA GLY A 153 -8.76 8.19 -2.98
C GLY A 153 -9.71 7.40 -3.92
N THR A 154 -9.19 6.52 -4.77
CA THR A 154 -10.01 5.72 -5.70
C THR A 154 -10.00 4.25 -5.30
N VAL A 155 -11.18 3.64 -5.26
CA VAL A 155 -11.37 2.21 -4.96
C VAL A 155 -11.43 1.40 -6.24
N TYR A 156 -10.76 0.24 -6.25
CA TYR A 156 -10.68 -0.69 -7.37
C TYR A 156 -11.09 -2.10 -6.94
N THR A 157 -11.66 -2.83 -7.88
CA THR A 157 -11.94 -4.27 -7.80
C THR A 157 -11.15 -4.98 -8.90
N ASP A 158 -10.86 -6.27 -8.74
CA ASP A 158 -10.02 -7.03 -9.68
C ASP A 158 -8.71 -6.30 -10.00
N ALA A 159 -7.99 -5.88 -8.97
CA ALA A 159 -6.85 -5.00 -9.09
C ALA A 159 -5.74 -5.35 -8.10
N ASP A 160 -4.55 -4.83 -8.40
CA ASP A 160 -3.41 -4.77 -7.51
C ASP A 160 -2.99 -3.31 -7.33
N ALA A 161 -3.14 -2.81 -6.12
CA ALA A 161 -2.69 -1.48 -5.71
C ALA A 161 -1.25 -1.58 -5.23
N PHE A 162 -0.32 -0.87 -5.85
CA PHE A 162 1.08 -0.91 -5.44
C PHE A 162 1.69 0.47 -5.18
N ALA A 163 2.70 0.49 -4.34
CA ALA A 163 3.51 1.66 -4.05
C ALA A 163 5.00 1.32 -4.12
N PHE A 164 5.78 2.12 -4.82
CA PHE A 164 7.23 2.17 -4.63
C PHE A 164 7.54 3.24 -3.62
N VAL A 165 8.15 2.85 -2.50
CA VAL A 165 8.50 3.73 -1.40
C VAL A 165 10.02 3.79 -1.28
N LYS A 166 10.59 4.98 -1.48
CA LYS A 166 12.01 5.24 -1.42
C LYS A 166 12.36 6.04 -0.17
N ASN A 167 13.23 5.51 0.65
CA ASN A 167 13.79 6.24 1.78
C ASN A 167 14.80 7.28 1.28
N THR A 168 14.52 8.57 1.49
CA THR A 168 15.37 9.66 0.99
C THR A 168 16.61 9.90 1.87
N GLY A 169 16.62 9.42 3.10
CA GLY A 169 17.68 9.67 4.08
C GLY A 169 18.48 8.43 4.49
N GLY A 170 18.31 7.27 3.82
CA GLY A 170 19.01 6.07 4.25
C GLY A 170 18.73 4.83 3.41
N LYS A 171 19.19 3.69 3.89
CA LYS A 171 19.00 2.39 3.25
C LYS A 171 17.75 1.69 3.77
N VAL A 172 17.18 0.85 2.92
CA VAL A 172 16.12 -0.10 3.29
C VAL A 172 16.74 -1.48 3.42
N LYS A 173 16.40 -2.19 4.49
CA LYS A 173 16.78 -3.59 4.67
C LYS A 173 15.53 -4.41 4.94
N VAL A 174 15.28 -5.40 4.13
CA VAL A 174 14.15 -6.31 4.29
C VAL A 174 14.63 -7.58 4.98
N TYR A 175 13.93 -7.95 6.03
CA TYR A 175 14.13 -9.23 6.72
C TYR A 175 12.99 -10.16 6.33
N LYS A 176 13.33 -11.38 5.95
CA LYS A 176 12.37 -12.45 5.71
C LYS A 176 12.68 -13.57 6.68
N GLU A 177 11.77 -13.84 7.60
CA GLU A 177 11.83 -15.01 8.47
C GLU A 177 10.77 -16.02 8.04
N ASN A 178 11.19 -17.26 7.96
CA ASN A 178 10.29 -18.40 7.76
C ASN A 178 10.18 -19.12 9.11
N ILE A 179 9.01 -19.07 9.72
CA ILE A 179 8.73 -19.61 11.06
C ILE A 179 8.16 -21.04 11.02
N TYR A 180 8.27 -21.72 9.87
CA TYR A 180 7.85 -23.11 9.70
C TYR A 180 9.00 -24.07 9.76
#